data_b0f98908be7276d88fcb72db0606c665
#
_entry.id   b0f98908be7276d88fcb72db0606c665
#
_cell.length_a   1.000
_cell.length_b   1.000
_cell.length_c   1.000
_cell.angle_alpha   90.00
_cell.angle_beta   90.00
_cell.angle_gamma   90.00
#
_symmetry.space_group_name_H-M   'P 1'
#
loop_
_entity.id
_entity.type
_entity.pdbx_description
1 polymer ?
#
loop_
_entity_poly.entity_id
_entity_poly.type
_entity_poly.pdbx_seq_one_letter_code
_entity_poly.pdbx_strand_id
1 'polypeptide(L)'
;MPRFTRLAAVVFGVALLAGACSSSSESSSSDTAGGDDDVTTVGFIYVGPKDDFGYNQAAYEGSEAMAEELGDSVELLQAENVPETAESEQVMQDMIDQGADIIFATSYGHLEFAQNVAERNPDVTFVHQGGLEGDNQLDNVGTYFGTVYEPVYLAGIAAGETTETNELGYIYAFPIPQTLANINAFTLGAQSVNPDAKVTTISTGSWCDPAVQAEAVASLLDQDVDVISQHQDCTKTIIEATEAAGAYTVGYHYDASELAPNGWITGSEWNWGPLYSDIVKTVQDGDFVDSPYNGDFRVGLQTGDNPFVQSPYGDMVSEDTIALIDEAKQRFIDGGSPFEGVVKNQDGEIVYDEGEQPTYDEVEQMDFFVEGVTGTIG
;
A
#
# COMPACT_ATOMS: atom_id res chain seq x y z
N MET A 1 35.11 32.33 47.79
CA MET A 1 35.62 33.71 47.98
C MET A 1 35.50 34.45 46.67
N PRO A 2 35.09 35.71 46.74
CA PRO A 2 34.18 36.32 45.78
C PRO A 2 34.83 37.41 44.91
N ARG A 3 34.09 37.93 43.94
CA ARG A 3 33.92 39.36 43.55
C ARG A 3 33.25 39.46 42.17
N PHE A 4 31.98 39.89 42.05
CA PHE A 4 31.38 41.22 42.05
C PHE A 4 32.10 42.22 41.11
N THR A 5 31.40 42.73 40.09
CA THR A 5 31.06 44.14 39.86
C THR A 5 30.32 44.31 38.53
N ARG A 6 29.05 44.71 38.53
CA ARG A 6 28.38 46.02 38.33
C ARG A 6 28.21 46.45 36.85
N LEU A 7 26.98 46.47 36.43
CA LEU A 7 25.99 47.56 36.17
C LEU A 7 26.53 48.77 35.39
N ALA A 8 25.88 49.06 34.25
CA ALA A 8 25.51 50.42 33.85
C ALA A 8 24.29 50.40 32.93
N ALA A 9 23.19 50.96 33.38
CA ALA A 9 22.00 51.37 32.64
C ALA A 9 22.20 52.79 32.10
N VAL A 10 21.70 52.99 30.87
CA VAL A 10 21.47 54.37 30.37
C VAL A 10 20.08 54.45 29.77
N VAL A 11 19.28 55.29 30.37
CA VAL A 11 17.93 55.75 29.96
C VAL A 11 18.12 57.14 29.31
N PHE A 12 17.35 57.45 28.27
CA PHE A 12 16.84 58.74 27.80
C PHE A 12 16.45 58.57 26.32
N GLY A 13 15.37 59.05 25.78
CA GLY A 13 14.32 59.94 26.21
C GLY A 13 13.28 60.08 25.08
N VAL A 14 12.09 60.41 25.49
CA VAL A 14 10.88 60.66 24.72
C VAL A 14 10.98 61.92 23.87
N ALA A 15 10.44 61.93 22.66
CA ALA A 15 9.92 63.14 21.99
C ALA A 15 8.65 62.80 21.18
N LEU A 16 7.52 63.23 21.71
CA LEU A 16 6.22 63.33 21.02
C LEU A 16 6.24 64.63 20.16
N LEU A 17 5.78 64.49 18.92
CA LEU A 17 5.22 65.65 18.18
C LEU A 17 3.97 65.16 17.41
N ALA A 18 2.87 65.74 17.85
CA ALA A 18 1.57 65.64 17.17
C ALA A 18 1.50 66.69 16.06
N GLY A 19 0.90 66.36 14.96
CA GLY A 19 0.52 67.29 13.88
C GLY A 19 -0.65 66.72 13.08
N ALA A 20 -1.77 67.38 13.15
CA ALA A 20 -3.08 66.92 12.61
C ALA A 20 -3.38 67.57 11.24
N CYS A 21 -4.33 66.91 10.54
CA CYS A 21 -5.26 67.36 9.48
C CYS A 21 -4.67 67.62 8.08
N SER A 22 -5.18 66.96 7.04
CA SER A 22 -6.52 67.06 6.44
C SER A 22 -6.66 66.19 5.16
N SER A 23 -7.81 65.56 5.05
CA SER A 23 -8.60 65.16 3.90
C SER A 23 -8.04 65.26 2.48
N SER A 24 -8.05 64.13 1.75
CA SER A 24 -8.87 63.95 0.55
C SER A 24 -8.79 62.50 0.06
N SER A 25 -9.94 62.00 -0.24
CA SER A 25 -10.24 60.70 -0.85
C SER A 25 -9.54 60.49 -2.18
N GLU A 26 -8.93 59.29 -2.35
CA GLU A 26 -9.01 58.56 -3.59
C GLU A 26 -8.79 57.07 -3.29
N SER A 27 -9.83 56.32 -3.59
CA SER A 27 -9.83 54.86 -3.57
C SER A 27 -8.92 54.35 -4.65
N SER A 28 -7.88 53.62 -4.26
CA SER A 28 -7.27 52.61 -5.12
C SER A 28 -7.15 51.35 -4.29
N SER A 29 -8.13 50.50 -4.54
CA SER A 29 -8.05 49.08 -4.24
C SER A 29 -6.83 48.53 -4.98
N SER A 30 -5.76 48.28 -4.26
CA SER A 30 -4.79 47.27 -4.66
C SER A 30 -5.04 46.07 -3.76
N ASP A 31 -5.92 45.21 -4.21
CA ASP A 31 -5.88 43.83 -3.83
C ASP A 31 -4.52 43.28 -4.27
N THR A 32 -3.55 43.35 -3.38
CA THR A 32 -2.48 42.37 -3.36
C THR A 32 -3.02 41.23 -2.48
N ALA A 33 -3.75 40.34 -3.09
CA ALA A 33 -3.80 38.98 -2.63
C ALA A 33 -2.36 38.47 -2.75
N GLY A 34 -1.56 38.62 -1.70
CA GLY A 34 -0.49 37.74 -1.39
C GLY A 34 -1.22 36.51 -0.86
N GLY A 35 -1.31 35.46 -1.65
CA GLY A 35 -1.60 34.15 -1.11
C GLY A 35 -0.49 33.87 -0.10
N ASP A 36 -0.80 33.73 1.18
CA ASP A 36 -0.12 32.77 1.99
C ASP A 36 -0.36 31.45 1.22
N ASP A 37 0.68 30.87 0.66
CA ASP A 37 0.64 29.48 0.20
C ASP A 37 0.43 28.69 1.49
N ASP A 38 -0.83 28.35 1.80
CA ASP A 38 -1.18 27.55 2.97
C ASP A 38 -0.51 26.18 2.80
N VAL A 39 0.45 25.89 3.66
CA VAL A 39 1.15 24.60 3.69
C VAL A 39 0.14 23.55 4.14
N THR A 40 -0.08 22.53 3.31
CA THR A 40 -0.96 21.40 3.64
C THR A 40 -0.23 20.40 4.50
N THR A 41 -0.75 20.11 5.69
CA THR A 41 -0.17 19.10 6.58
C THR A 41 -0.78 17.73 6.29
N VAL A 42 0.08 16.79 5.92
CA VAL A 42 -0.32 15.44 5.51
C VAL A 42 0.17 14.41 6.53
N GLY A 43 -0.76 13.70 7.16
CA GLY A 43 -0.47 12.66 8.14
C GLY A 43 -0.51 11.25 7.52
N PHE A 44 0.46 10.41 7.87
CA PHE A 44 0.47 8.99 7.52
C PHE A 44 0.59 8.13 8.77
N ILE A 45 -0.27 7.11 8.89
CA ILE A 45 -0.14 6.07 9.92
C ILE A 45 0.16 4.73 9.26
N TYR A 46 1.21 4.05 9.72
CA TYR A 46 1.65 2.73 9.25
C TYR A 46 1.44 1.68 10.34
N VAL A 47 0.94 0.50 9.97
CA VAL A 47 0.67 -0.58 10.95
C VAL A 47 1.94 -1.22 11.49
N GLY A 48 3.02 -1.21 10.73
CA GLY A 48 4.32 -1.77 11.07
C GLY A 48 5.46 -0.75 10.94
N PRO A 49 6.72 -1.23 11.02
CA PRO A 49 7.90 -0.39 10.87
C PRO A 49 8.09 0.05 9.41
N LYS A 50 8.68 1.22 9.22
CA LYS A 50 8.92 1.84 7.91
C LYS A 50 10.04 1.20 7.09
N ASP A 51 10.74 0.23 7.65
CA ASP A 51 11.86 -0.52 7.06
C ASP A 51 11.60 -2.03 7.01
N ASP A 52 10.34 -2.41 6.77
CA ASP A 52 9.87 -3.79 6.82
C ASP A 52 10.15 -4.61 5.55
N PHE A 53 10.80 -4.03 4.55
CA PHE A 53 10.99 -4.62 3.20
C PHE A 53 9.65 -5.06 2.57
N GLY A 54 8.56 -4.35 2.86
CA GLY A 54 7.23 -4.72 2.43
C GLY A 54 6.25 -3.56 2.39
N TYR A 55 5.05 -3.81 2.90
CA TYR A 55 3.88 -2.94 2.78
C TYR A 55 4.09 -1.56 3.38
N ASN A 56 4.63 -1.50 4.62
CA ASN A 56 4.82 -0.24 5.32
C ASN A 56 5.96 0.58 4.72
N GLN A 57 7.05 -0.07 4.30
CA GLN A 57 8.14 0.61 3.62
C GLN A 57 7.69 1.23 2.30
N ALA A 58 6.91 0.49 1.50
CA ALA A 58 6.39 1.01 0.23
C ALA A 58 5.49 2.24 0.44
N ALA A 59 4.60 2.22 1.44
CA ALA A 59 3.77 3.36 1.78
C ALA A 59 4.59 4.54 2.31
N TYR A 60 5.60 4.26 3.15
CA TYR A 60 6.52 5.26 3.65
C TYR A 60 7.31 5.94 2.52
N GLU A 61 7.95 5.17 1.64
CA GLU A 61 8.71 5.72 0.51
C GLU A 61 7.82 6.50 -0.46
N GLY A 62 6.56 6.05 -0.65
CA GLY A 62 5.56 6.80 -1.40
C GLY A 62 5.24 8.16 -0.77
N SER A 63 5.13 8.24 0.56
CA SER A 63 4.88 9.50 1.27
C SER A 63 6.07 10.47 1.18
N GLU A 64 7.31 9.95 1.27
CA GLU A 64 8.52 10.75 1.08
C GLU A 64 8.64 11.27 -0.36
N ALA A 65 8.33 10.42 -1.36
CA ALA A 65 8.34 10.80 -2.77
C ALA A 65 7.29 11.89 -3.08
N MET A 66 6.10 11.80 -2.49
CA MET A 66 5.07 12.84 -2.56
C MET A 66 5.57 14.14 -1.94
N ALA A 67 6.16 14.09 -0.75
CA ALA A 67 6.69 15.27 -0.08
C ALA A 67 7.85 15.91 -0.86
N GLU A 68 8.73 15.11 -1.49
CA GLU A 68 9.78 15.61 -2.38
C GLU A 68 9.19 16.30 -3.62
N GLU A 69 8.16 15.73 -4.25
CA GLU A 69 7.49 16.29 -5.43
C GLU A 69 6.79 17.61 -5.11
N LEU A 70 6.06 17.67 -4.00
CA LEU A 70 5.25 18.84 -3.63
C LEU A 70 6.06 19.93 -2.91
N GLY A 71 7.21 19.58 -2.34
CA GLY A 71 8.17 20.51 -1.74
C GLY A 71 7.57 21.34 -0.62
N ASP A 72 7.78 22.66 -0.67
CA ASP A 72 7.39 23.59 0.39
C ASP A 72 5.85 23.76 0.55
N SER A 73 5.03 23.14 -0.34
CA SER A 73 3.57 23.20 -0.23
C SER A 73 2.97 22.20 0.75
N VAL A 74 3.79 21.26 1.29
CA VAL A 74 3.33 20.24 2.23
C VAL A 74 4.24 20.12 3.45
N GLU A 75 3.65 19.77 4.59
CA GLU A 75 4.33 19.30 5.80
C GLU A 75 3.91 17.86 6.08
N LEU A 76 4.87 16.95 6.35
CA LEU A 76 4.61 15.52 6.51
C LEU A 76 4.68 15.12 7.99
N LEU A 77 3.61 14.52 8.50
CA LEU A 77 3.54 13.85 9.79
C LEU A 77 3.47 12.34 9.59
N GLN A 78 4.23 11.58 10.35
CA GLN A 78 4.29 10.11 10.19
C GLN A 78 4.31 9.40 11.54
N ALA A 79 3.54 8.31 11.66
CA ALA A 79 3.57 7.42 12.81
C ALA A 79 3.65 5.96 12.35
N GLU A 80 4.62 5.22 12.88
CA GLU A 80 4.81 3.80 12.61
C GLU A 80 4.36 2.94 13.79
N ASN A 81 4.13 1.63 13.53
CA ASN A 81 3.66 0.67 14.52
C ASN A 81 2.31 1.06 15.16
N VAL A 82 1.41 1.64 14.35
CA VAL A 82 0.07 2.03 14.76
C VAL A 82 -0.85 0.81 14.61
N PRO A 83 -1.34 0.21 15.73
CA PRO A 83 -2.13 -1.01 15.64
C PRO A 83 -3.51 -0.77 15.01
N GLU A 84 -4.07 -1.82 14.43
CA GLU A 84 -5.44 -1.86 13.88
C GLU A 84 -6.49 -1.99 15.00
N THR A 85 -6.48 -1.03 15.92
CA THR A 85 -7.36 -0.96 17.10
C THR A 85 -7.79 0.48 17.35
N ALA A 86 -8.68 0.70 18.32
CA ALA A 86 -9.09 2.05 18.73
C ALA A 86 -7.93 2.98 19.14
N GLU A 87 -6.72 2.47 19.34
CA GLU A 87 -5.51 3.28 19.57
C GLU A 87 -5.15 4.10 18.33
N SER A 88 -5.43 3.60 17.13
CA SER A 88 -5.20 4.35 15.88
C SER A 88 -6.04 5.63 15.79
N GLU A 89 -7.26 5.66 16.37
CA GLU A 89 -8.07 6.89 16.44
C GLU A 89 -7.34 8.01 17.19
N GLN A 90 -6.66 7.66 18.29
CA GLN A 90 -5.92 8.65 19.07
C GLN A 90 -4.73 9.20 18.29
N VAL A 91 -4.00 8.34 17.56
CA VAL A 91 -2.86 8.75 16.74
C VAL A 91 -3.31 9.71 15.64
N MET A 92 -4.41 9.38 14.93
CA MET A 92 -4.97 10.25 13.90
C MET A 92 -5.45 11.60 14.50
N GLN A 93 -6.13 11.56 15.67
CA GLN A 93 -6.55 12.78 16.35
C GLN A 93 -5.36 13.64 16.78
N ASP A 94 -4.27 13.04 17.27
CA ASP A 94 -3.05 13.76 17.65
C ASP A 94 -2.38 14.44 16.42
N MET A 95 -2.47 13.85 15.22
CA MET A 95 -2.03 14.49 13.97
C MET A 95 -2.93 15.66 13.59
N ILE A 96 -4.25 15.53 13.75
CA ILE A 96 -5.21 16.61 13.51
C ILE A 96 -4.97 17.79 14.48
N ASP A 97 -4.72 17.50 15.74
CA ASP A 97 -4.39 18.51 16.76
C ASP A 97 -3.04 19.22 16.45
N GLN A 98 -2.18 18.62 15.64
CA GLN A 98 -0.96 19.22 15.11
C GLN A 98 -1.19 19.98 13.79
N GLY A 99 -2.40 19.96 13.25
CA GLY A 99 -2.80 20.70 12.06
C GLY A 99 -2.91 19.86 10.79
N ALA A 100 -3.02 18.53 10.88
CA ALA A 100 -3.20 17.69 9.70
C ALA A 100 -4.50 18.02 8.97
N ASP A 101 -4.39 18.32 7.68
CA ASP A 101 -5.50 18.55 6.74
C ASP A 101 -5.92 17.24 6.04
N ILE A 102 -4.97 16.32 5.89
CA ILE A 102 -5.17 15.02 5.23
C ILE A 102 -4.55 13.94 6.11
N ILE A 103 -5.26 12.81 6.26
CA ILE A 103 -4.76 11.61 6.94
C ILE A 103 -4.80 10.41 5.98
N PHE A 104 -3.66 9.80 5.71
CA PHE A 104 -3.56 8.51 5.05
C PHE A 104 -3.48 7.40 6.10
N ALA A 105 -4.51 6.57 6.15
CA ALA A 105 -4.59 5.38 7.01
C ALA A 105 -4.22 4.16 6.18
N THR A 106 -2.97 3.69 6.28
CA THR A 106 -2.38 2.79 5.29
C THR A 106 -2.51 1.29 5.60
N SER A 107 -3.41 0.87 6.49
CA SER A 107 -3.64 -0.55 6.73
C SER A 107 -5.10 -0.92 6.65
N TYR A 108 -5.39 -2.15 6.17
CA TYR A 108 -6.74 -2.67 5.96
C TYR A 108 -7.64 -2.49 7.18
N GLY A 109 -7.16 -2.83 8.37
CA GLY A 109 -7.92 -2.73 9.60
C GLY A 109 -8.01 -1.32 10.20
N HIS A 110 -7.44 -0.29 9.58
CA HIS A 110 -7.58 1.08 10.03
C HIS A 110 -8.89 1.75 9.57
N LEU A 111 -9.63 1.18 8.60
CA LEU A 111 -10.78 1.83 7.95
C LEU A 111 -11.86 2.27 8.92
N GLU A 112 -12.37 1.36 9.77
CA GLU A 112 -13.42 1.68 10.75
C GLU A 112 -13.00 2.81 11.69
N PHE A 113 -11.75 2.80 12.14
CA PHE A 113 -11.22 3.83 13.03
C PHE A 113 -11.02 5.17 12.33
N ALA A 114 -10.58 5.16 11.05
CA ALA A 114 -10.48 6.35 10.23
C ALA A 114 -11.85 6.99 9.99
N GLN A 115 -12.88 6.21 9.66
CA GLN A 115 -14.25 6.69 9.52
C GLN A 115 -14.78 7.29 10.84
N ASN A 116 -14.51 6.65 11.99
CA ASN A 116 -14.90 7.18 13.30
C ASN A 116 -14.25 8.53 13.61
N VAL A 117 -13.00 8.76 13.19
CA VAL A 117 -12.33 10.06 13.37
C VAL A 117 -12.84 11.07 12.36
N ALA A 118 -13.07 10.67 11.11
CA ALA A 118 -13.59 11.51 10.02
C ALA A 118 -14.97 12.10 10.35
N GLU A 119 -15.89 11.32 10.93
CA GLU A 119 -17.20 11.82 11.37
C GLU A 119 -17.11 12.98 12.38
N ARG A 120 -16.06 13.00 13.20
CA ARG A 120 -15.83 14.04 14.21
C ARG A 120 -15.04 15.23 13.68
N ASN A 121 -14.37 15.08 12.54
CA ASN A 121 -13.48 16.06 11.92
C ASN A 121 -13.84 16.25 10.43
N PRO A 122 -15.01 16.83 10.12
CA PRO A 122 -15.49 16.91 8.73
C PRO A 122 -14.66 17.83 7.82
N ASP A 123 -13.79 18.66 8.38
CA ASP A 123 -12.90 19.56 7.65
C ASP A 123 -11.55 18.90 7.30
N VAL A 124 -11.31 17.66 7.75
CA VAL A 124 -10.09 16.89 7.48
C VAL A 124 -10.42 15.76 6.50
N THR A 125 -9.59 15.58 5.49
CA THR A 125 -9.74 14.50 4.51
C THR A 125 -9.05 13.23 5.00
N PHE A 126 -9.71 12.09 4.85
CA PHE A 126 -9.17 10.77 5.17
C PHE A 126 -9.10 9.91 3.92
N VAL A 127 -7.94 9.29 3.70
CA VAL A 127 -7.72 8.42 2.55
C VAL A 127 -7.17 7.08 3.05
N HIS A 128 -7.94 6.02 2.88
CA HIS A 128 -7.63 4.71 3.41
C HIS A 128 -7.05 3.78 2.34
N GLN A 129 -5.99 3.06 2.67
CA GLN A 129 -5.35 2.09 1.77
C GLN A 129 -5.96 0.69 1.93
N GLY A 130 -6.57 0.17 0.88
CA GLY A 130 -7.25 -1.12 0.87
C GLY A 130 -8.75 -0.96 1.15
N GLY A 131 -9.44 -1.95 1.60
CA GLY A 131 -10.83 -1.97 2.00
C GLY A 131 -11.83 -1.24 1.07
N LEU A 132 -13.10 -1.51 1.26
CA LEU A 132 -14.21 -0.80 0.63
C LEU A 132 -14.97 -0.03 1.71
N GLU A 133 -15.42 1.19 1.41
CA GLU A 133 -16.19 2.01 2.37
C GLU A 133 -17.51 1.37 2.78
N GLY A 134 -18.08 0.54 1.92
CA GLY A 134 -19.39 -0.09 2.15
C GLY A 134 -20.52 0.93 2.20
N ASP A 135 -21.43 0.76 3.18
CA ASP A 135 -22.61 1.61 3.34
C ASP A 135 -22.32 2.93 4.08
N ASN A 136 -21.13 3.10 4.66
CA ASN A 136 -20.77 4.26 5.50
C ASN A 136 -19.92 5.26 4.71
N GLN A 137 -20.48 5.81 3.64
CA GLN A 137 -19.83 6.82 2.81
C GLN A 137 -19.90 8.19 3.47
N LEU A 138 -18.73 8.81 3.65
CA LEU A 138 -18.55 10.16 4.18
C LEU A 138 -17.94 11.07 3.11
N ASP A 139 -18.39 12.31 3.03
CA ASP A 139 -17.89 13.27 2.03
C ASP A 139 -16.38 13.57 2.17
N ASN A 140 -15.78 13.25 3.31
CA ASN A 140 -14.37 13.49 3.62
C ASN A 140 -13.55 12.19 3.76
N VAL A 141 -14.08 11.05 3.31
CA VAL A 141 -13.38 9.76 3.31
C VAL A 141 -13.32 9.21 1.90
N GLY A 142 -12.23 8.59 1.55
CA GLY A 142 -12.10 7.78 0.36
C GLY A 142 -11.16 6.61 0.58
N THR A 143 -11.24 5.60 -0.25
CA THR A 143 -10.31 4.47 -0.23
C THR A 143 -9.59 4.35 -1.57
N TYR A 144 -8.37 3.86 -1.54
CA TYR A 144 -7.59 3.60 -2.75
C TYR A 144 -6.88 2.25 -2.65
N PHE A 145 -6.75 1.58 -3.78
CA PHE A 145 -5.89 0.40 -3.89
C PHE A 145 -5.60 0.07 -5.37
N GLY A 146 -4.67 -0.87 -5.59
CA GLY A 146 -4.40 -1.46 -6.91
C GLY A 146 -5.02 -2.85 -7.05
N THR A 147 -5.26 -3.28 -8.31
CA THR A 147 -5.66 -4.67 -8.65
C THR A 147 -4.45 -5.59 -8.52
N VAL A 148 -4.00 -5.78 -7.28
CA VAL A 148 -2.74 -6.43 -6.92
C VAL A 148 -2.65 -7.89 -7.36
N TYR A 149 -3.76 -8.56 -7.51
CA TYR A 149 -3.85 -9.93 -8.03
C TYR A 149 -3.36 -10.06 -9.48
N GLU A 150 -3.39 -8.99 -10.28
CA GLU A 150 -2.86 -9.01 -11.66
C GLU A 150 -1.34 -9.26 -11.69
N PRO A 151 -0.47 -8.43 -11.09
CA PRO A 151 0.97 -8.69 -11.06
C PRO A 151 1.34 -9.92 -10.21
N VAL A 152 0.53 -10.30 -9.23
CA VAL A 152 0.74 -11.54 -8.47
C VAL A 152 0.51 -12.77 -9.36
N TYR A 153 -0.46 -12.73 -10.29
CA TYR A 153 -0.61 -13.76 -11.32
C TYR A 153 0.63 -13.84 -12.22
N LEU A 154 1.16 -12.69 -12.64
CA LEU A 154 2.37 -12.64 -13.47
C LEU A 154 3.58 -13.24 -12.74
N ALA A 155 3.71 -12.97 -11.44
CA ALA A 155 4.73 -13.61 -10.62
C ALA A 155 4.50 -15.12 -10.45
N GLY A 156 3.23 -15.55 -10.43
CA GLY A 156 2.83 -16.96 -10.47
C GLY A 156 3.33 -17.67 -11.72
N ILE A 157 3.26 -17.04 -12.91
CA ILE A 157 3.84 -17.59 -14.16
C ILE A 157 5.33 -17.87 -13.96
N ALA A 158 6.09 -16.88 -13.44
CA ALA A 158 7.51 -17.05 -13.20
C ALA A 158 7.81 -18.19 -12.22
N ALA A 159 7.01 -18.31 -11.16
CA ALA A 159 7.12 -19.39 -10.17
C ALA A 159 6.82 -20.77 -10.78
N GLY A 160 5.77 -20.88 -11.61
CA GLY A 160 5.39 -22.12 -12.29
C GLY A 160 6.44 -22.64 -13.27
N GLU A 161 7.14 -21.74 -13.97
CA GLU A 161 8.26 -22.06 -14.85
C GLU A 161 9.56 -22.39 -14.09
N THR A 162 9.71 -21.88 -12.85
CA THR A 162 10.95 -22.03 -12.07
C THR A 162 10.92 -23.28 -11.19
N THR A 163 9.76 -23.69 -10.65
CA THR A 163 9.67 -24.84 -9.73
C THR A 163 10.18 -26.12 -10.37
N GLU A 164 10.95 -26.91 -9.62
CA GLU A 164 11.43 -28.23 -9.99
C GLU A 164 10.58 -29.35 -9.38
N THR A 165 9.87 -29.05 -8.27
CA THR A 165 9.05 -30.01 -7.52
C THR A 165 7.57 -29.97 -7.86
N ASN A 166 7.08 -28.89 -8.46
CA ASN A 166 5.68 -28.50 -8.62
C ASN A 166 4.97 -28.18 -7.29
N GLU A 167 5.68 -28.13 -6.17
CA GLU A 167 5.15 -27.79 -4.86
C GLU A 167 5.60 -26.36 -4.50
N LEU A 168 4.66 -25.42 -4.53
CA LEU A 168 4.86 -24.02 -4.18
C LEU A 168 4.27 -23.74 -2.81
N GLY A 169 4.79 -22.73 -2.12
CA GLY A 169 4.30 -22.28 -0.83
C GLY A 169 3.78 -20.85 -0.88
N TYR A 170 2.78 -20.54 -0.06
CA TYR A 170 2.28 -19.20 0.12
C TYR A 170 2.04 -18.89 1.61
N ILE A 171 2.79 -17.93 2.15
CA ILE A 171 2.66 -17.52 3.55
C ILE A 171 1.82 -16.25 3.60
N TYR A 172 0.76 -16.22 4.42
CA TYR A 172 -0.14 -15.10 4.52
C TYR A 172 -0.53 -14.79 5.98
N ALA A 173 -0.98 -13.55 6.25
CA ALA A 173 -1.37 -13.13 7.58
C ALA A 173 -2.79 -13.57 7.94
N PHE A 174 -3.77 -13.00 7.25
CA PHE A 174 -5.19 -13.22 7.51
C PHE A 174 -5.93 -13.56 6.21
N PRO A 175 -7.00 -14.37 6.29
CA PRO A 175 -7.80 -14.76 5.13
C PRO A 175 -8.78 -13.65 4.71
N ILE A 176 -8.30 -12.44 4.52
CA ILE A 176 -9.10 -11.35 3.95
C ILE A 176 -9.25 -11.55 2.43
N PRO A 177 -10.29 -11.00 1.79
CA PRO A 177 -10.53 -11.21 0.36
C PRO A 177 -9.34 -10.90 -0.53
N GLN A 178 -8.61 -9.81 -0.27
CA GLN A 178 -7.40 -9.44 -1.03
C GLN A 178 -6.31 -10.52 -0.95
N THR A 179 -6.11 -11.12 0.22
CA THR A 179 -5.16 -12.22 0.41
C THR A 179 -5.58 -13.46 -0.36
N LEU A 180 -6.87 -13.82 -0.29
CA LEU A 180 -7.40 -14.98 -1.02
C LEU A 180 -7.31 -14.79 -2.54
N ALA A 181 -7.63 -13.59 -3.03
CA ALA A 181 -7.48 -13.24 -4.44
C ALA A 181 -6.03 -13.36 -4.91
N ASN A 182 -5.06 -12.93 -4.10
CA ASN A 182 -3.63 -13.05 -4.42
C ASN A 182 -3.16 -14.51 -4.47
N ILE A 183 -3.53 -15.34 -3.47
CA ILE A 183 -3.20 -16.76 -3.45
C ILE A 183 -3.78 -17.45 -4.68
N ASN A 184 -5.03 -17.15 -5.01
CA ASN A 184 -5.72 -17.72 -6.15
C ASN A 184 -5.10 -17.27 -7.48
N ALA A 185 -4.80 -15.98 -7.63
CA ALA A 185 -4.14 -15.45 -8.83
C ALA A 185 -2.74 -16.04 -9.02
N PHE A 186 -1.94 -16.15 -7.95
CA PHE A 186 -0.62 -16.78 -7.98
C PHE A 186 -0.72 -18.24 -8.44
N THR A 187 -1.68 -18.99 -7.88
CA THR A 187 -1.90 -20.40 -8.23
C THR A 187 -2.31 -20.53 -9.70
N LEU A 188 -3.28 -19.75 -10.16
CA LEU A 188 -3.73 -19.76 -11.55
C LEU A 188 -2.64 -19.33 -12.52
N GLY A 189 -1.80 -18.36 -12.13
CA GLY A 189 -0.62 -17.96 -12.89
C GLY A 189 0.37 -19.10 -13.05
N ALA A 190 0.72 -19.79 -11.97
CA ALA A 190 1.60 -20.96 -11.99
C ALA A 190 1.02 -22.11 -12.84
N GLN A 191 -0.26 -22.41 -12.66
CA GLN A 191 -0.95 -23.48 -13.40
C GLN A 191 -1.14 -23.16 -14.89
N SER A 192 -1.13 -21.90 -15.30
CA SER A 192 -1.24 -21.52 -16.70
C SER A 192 -0.08 -22.02 -17.57
N VAL A 193 1.10 -22.21 -16.94
CA VAL A 193 2.32 -22.70 -17.58
C VAL A 193 2.72 -24.09 -17.08
N ASN A 194 2.37 -24.43 -15.85
CA ASN A 194 2.63 -25.71 -15.21
C ASN A 194 1.35 -26.29 -14.57
N PRO A 195 0.53 -27.05 -15.30
CA PRO A 195 -0.75 -27.56 -14.79
C PRO A 195 -0.63 -28.48 -13.57
N ASP A 196 0.55 -29.02 -13.27
CA ASP A 196 0.80 -29.88 -12.11
C ASP A 196 1.18 -29.08 -10.84
N ALA A 197 1.34 -27.76 -10.95
CA ALA A 197 1.70 -26.87 -9.84
C ALA A 197 0.60 -26.86 -8.76
N LYS A 198 1.03 -26.96 -7.51
CA LYS A 198 0.20 -26.87 -6.31
C LYS A 198 0.77 -25.85 -5.36
N VAL A 199 -0.12 -25.20 -4.61
CA VAL A 199 0.26 -24.16 -3.63
C VAL A 199 -0.20 -24.58 -2.25
N THR A 200 0.76 -24.82 -1.35
CA THR A 200 0.47 -25.07 0.07
C THR A 200 0.51 -23.74 0.83
N THR A 201 -0.58 -23.43 1.54
CA THR A 201 -0.71 -22.16 2.26
C THR A 201 -0.50 -22.33 3.76
N ILE A 202 0.13 -21.33 4.39
CA ILE A 202 0.25 -21.21 5.86
C ILE A 202 -0.16 -19.82 6.31
N SER A 203 -1.19 -19.75 7.19
CA SER A 203 -1.57 -18.51 7.86
C SER A 203 -0.73 -18.30 9.11
N THR A 204 -0.15 -17.10 9.26
CA THR A 204 0.63 -16.71 10.45
C THR A 204 -0.25 -16.08 11.54
N GLY A 205 -1.44 -15.58 11.19
CA GLY A 205 -2.31 -14.84 12.11
C GLY A 205 -1.76 -13.48 12.55
N SER A 206 -0.75 -12.97 11.83
CA SER A 206 -0.11 -11.67 12.09
C SER A 206 0.46 -11.10 10.80
N TRP A 207 0.41 -9.78 10.63
CA TRP A 207 1.07 -9.11 9.51
C TRP A 207 2.59 -9.21 9.62
N CYS A 208 3.14 -9.09 10.82
CA CYS A 208 4.58 -9.12 11.07
C CYS A 208 4.89 -9.88 12.38
N ASP A 209 5.26 -11.14 12.25
CA ASP A 209 5.83 -11.95 13.34
C ASP A 209 6.99 -12.78 12.78
N PRO A 210 8.24 -12.30 12.89
CA PRO A 210 9.41 -12.97 12.32
C PRO A 210 9.61 -14.41 12.81
N ALA A 211 9.20 -14.73 14.06
CA ALA A 211 9.34 -16.08 14.58
C ALA A 211 8.36 -17.05 13.89
N VAL A 212 7.10 -16.64 13.77
CA VAL A 212 6.06 -17.44 13.09
C VAL A 212 6.34 -17.53 11.60
N GLN A 213 6.83 -16.45 10.98
CA GLN A 213 7.22 -16.45 9.56
C GLN A 213 8.35 -17.46 9.29
N ALA A 214 9.39 -17.49 10.13
CA ALA A 214 10.49 -18.45 9.99
C ALA A 214 10.02 -19.91 10.17
N GLU A 215 9.11 -20.16 11.13
CA GLU A 215 8.49 -21.48 11.31
C GLU A 215 7.64 -21.90 10.09
N ALA A 216 6.92 -20.96 9.49
CA ALA A 216 6.14 -21.21 8.27
C ALA A 216 7.03 -21.60 7.09
N VAL A 217 8.15 -20.87 6.88
CA VAL A 217 9.15 -21.23 5.84
C VAL A 217 9.67 -22.65 6.08
N ALA A 218 10.13 -22.96 7.29
CA ALA A 218 10.65 -24.28 7.61
C ALA A 218 9.62 -25.39 7.37
N SER A 219 8.37 -25.14 7.72
CA SER A 219 7.27 -26.10 7.53
C SER A 219 6.94 -26.34 6.04
N LEU A 220 7.06 -25.34 5.18
CA LEU A 220 6.88 -25.49 3.73
C LEU A 220 8.04 -26.26 3.12
N LEU A 221 9.27 -25.94 3.47
CA LEU A 221 10.46 -26.65 2.99
C LEU A 221 10.47 -28.14 3.39
N ASP A 222 9.96 -28.47 4.58
CA ASP A 222 9.79 -29.88 5.02
C ASP A 222 8.74 -30.65 4.18
N GLN A 223 7.96 -29.97 3.34
CA GLN A 223 6.96 -30.52 2.43
C GLN A 223 7.41 -30.52 0.96
N ASP A 224 8.72 -30.44 0.72
CA ASP A 224 9.34 -30.39 -0.61
C ASP A 224 8.97 -29.15 -1.45
N VAL A 225 8.48 -28.06 -0.80
CA VAL A 225 8.25 -26.77 -1.44
C VAL A 225 9.60 -26.16 -1.84
N ASP A 226 9.72 -25.76 -3.09
CA ASP A 226 10.94 -25.14 -3.63
C ASP A 226 10.80 -23.67 -4.05
N VAL A 227 9.56 -23.16 -4.11
CA VAL A 227 9.25 -21.74 -4.37
C VAL A 227 8.29 -21.23 -3.30
N ILE A 228 8.65 -20.14 -2.60
CA ILE A 228 7.81 -19.53 -1.58
C ILE A 228 7.43 -18.11 -1.98
N SER A 229 6.13 -17.82 -2.02
CA SER A 229 5.54 -16.49 -2.13
C SER A 229 4.85 -16.09 -0.82
N GLN A 230 4.37 -14.85 -0.73
CA GLN A 230 3.84 -14.34 0.52
C GLN A 230 2.85 -13.19 0.34
N HIS A 231 2.01 -12.99 1.36
CA HIS A 231 1.26 -11.77 1.62
C HIS A 231 1.41 -11.43 3.10
N GLN A 232 2.53 -10.80 3.41
CA GLN A 232 3.00 -10.48 4.76
C GLN A 232 3.63 -9.10 4.75
N ASP A 233 3.69 -8.47 5.92
CA ASP A 233 4.63 -7.41 6.22
C ASP A 233 5.93 -8.03 6.75
N CYS A 234 6.97 -7.22 6.96
CA CYS A 234 8.27 -7.69 7.46
C CYS A 234 8.82 -8.85 6.62
N THR A 235 8.75 -8.73 5.30
CA THR A 235 9.02 -9.82 4.35
C THR A 235 10.44 -10.38 4.43
N LYS A 236 11.37 -9.60 4.98
CA LYS A 236 12.79 -9.95 5.14
C LYS A 236 13.02 -11.35 5.71
N THR A 237 12.30 -11.72 6.77
CA THR A 237 12.49 -13.01 7.44
C THR A 237 12.17 -14.18 6.50
N ILE A 238 11.08 -14.09 5.74
CA ILE A 238 10.67 -15.13 4.79
C ILE A 238 11.70 -15.25 3.67
N ILE A 239 12.08 -14.12 3.09
CA ILE A 239 13.01 -14.05 1.96
C ILE A 239 14.39 -14.59 2.35
N GLU A 240 14.97 -14.11 3.44
CA GLU A 240 16.30 -14.56 3.91
C GLU A 240 16.30 -16.04 4.33
N ALA A 241 15.22 -16.54 4.96
CA ALA A 241 15.12 -17.94 5.36
C ALA A 241 14.99 -18.87 4.14
N THR A 242 14.24 -18.45 3.12
CA THR A 242 14.07 -19.16 1.85
C THR A 242 15.41 -19.22 1.08
N GLU A 243 16.09 -18.09 0.93
CA GLU A 243 17.41 -17.99 0.31
C GLU A 243 18.45 -18.86 1.03
N ALA A 244 18.48 -18.82 2.37
CA ALA A 244 19.41 -19.63 3.18
C ALA A 244 19.21 -21.14 3.01
N ALA A 245 17.98 -21.56 2.68
CA ALA A 245 17.67 -22.96 2.37
C ALA A 245 18.00 -23.36 0.94
N GLY A 246 18.33 -22.42 0.08
CA GLY A 246 18.58 -22.64 -1.35
C GLY A 246 17.31 -22.85 -2.16
N ALA A 247 16.15 -22.42 -1.63
CA ALA A 247 14.89 -22.39 -2.33
C ALA A 247 14.64 -21.02 -2.99
N TYR A 248 13.64 -20.94 -3.84
CA TYR A 248 13.32 -19.73 -4.60
C TYR A 248 12.25 -18.90 -3.88
N THR A 249 12.30 -17.57 -4.05
CA THR A 249 11.35 -16.65 -3.45
C THR A 249 10.72 -15.71 -4.47
N VAL A 250 9.42 -15.44 -4.27
CA VAL A 250 8.67 -14.40 -4.97
C VAL A 250 8.34 -13.30 -3.96
N GLY A 251 8.80 -12.08 -4.26
CA GLY A 251 8.58 -10.90 -3.42
C GLY A 251 7.17 -10.33 -3.54
N TYR A 252 6.80 -9.55 -2.54
CA TYR A 252 5.50 -8.87 -2.49
C TYR A 252 5.62 -7.54 -1.76
N HIS A 253 4.95 -6.51 -2.27
CA HIS A 253 4.92 -5.13 -1.81
C HIS A 253 6.17 -4.30 -2.10
N TYR A 254 7.36 -4.89 -2.10
CA TYR A 254 8.63 -4.19 -2.18
C TYR A 254 9.68 -5.00 -2.96
N ASP A 255 10.59 -4.32 -3.67
CA ASP A 255 11.77 -4.99 -4.27
C ASP A 255 12.77 -5.34 -3.17
N ALA A 256 12.73 -6.57 -2.73
CA ALA A 256 13.65 -7.12 -1.75
C ALA A 256 14.67 -8.09 -2.37
N SER A 257 14.94 -7.97 -3.66
CA SER A 257 15.86 -8.84 -4.43
C SER A 257 17.28 -8.89 -3.82
N GLU A 258 17.72 -7.83 -3.15
CA GLU A 258 19.00 -7.80 -2.45
C GLU A 258 19.14 -8.82 -1.32
N LEU A 259 18.00 -9.28 -0.75
CA LEU A 259 17.94 -10.24 0.34
C LEU A 259 18.05 -11.70 -0.15
N ALA A 260 17.81 -11.94 -1.43
CA ALA A 260 17.84 -13.28 -2.04
C ALA A 260 18.58 -13.28 -3.39
N PRO A 261 19.88 -12.96 -3.43
CA PRO A 261 20.60 -12.77 -4.69
C PRO A 261 20.70 -14.04 -5.56
N ASN A 262 20.45 -15.22 -5.03
CA ASN A 262 20.48 -16.48 -5.79
C ASN A 262 19.09 -17.09 -5.98
N GLY A 263 18.13 -16.81 -5.10
CA GLY A 263 16.80 -17.41 -5.10
C GLY A 263 15.67 -16.47 -5.51
N TRP A 264 15.95 -15.19 -5.76
CA TRP A 264 14.92 -14.23 -6.17
C TRP A 264 14.43 -14.53 -7.58
N ILE A 265 13.14 -14.84 -7.73
CA ILE A 265 12.51 -15.01 -9.03
C ILE A 265 12.08 -13.66 -9.59
N THR A 266 11.16 -13.01 -8.92
CA THR A 266 10.60 -11.68 -9.17
C THR A 266 9.73 -11.30 -8.00
N GLY A 267 9.03 -10.19 -8.11
CA GLY A 267 8.04 -9.76 -7.12
C GLY A 267 7.14 -8.70 -7.71
N SER A 268 6.36 -8.10 -6.85
CA SER A 268 5.55 -6.95 -7.16
C SER A 268 5.75 -5.90 -6.08
N GLU A 269 5.89 -4.66 -6.49
CA GLU A 269 6.19 -3.54 -5.61
C GLU A 269 5.24 -2.37 -5.86
N TRP A 270 5.08 -1.50 -4.88
CA TRP A 270 4.25 -0.33 -4.99
C TRP A 270 5.06 0.92 -5.29
N ASN A 271 4.57 1.73 -6.21
CA ASN A 271 5.02 3.09 -6.46
C ASN A 271 3.89 4.07 -6.13
N TRP A 272 3.68 4.31 -4.85
CA TRP A 272 2.57 5.15 -4.37
C TRP A 272 2.77 6.64 -4.58
N GLY A 273 4.01 7.12 -4.72
CA GLY A 273 4.32 8.56 -4.76
C GLY A 273 3.45 9.37 -5.70
N PRO A 274 3.32 9.01 -6.99
CA PRO A 274 2.48 9.75 -7.93
C PRO A 274 1.01 9.81 -7.53
N LEU A 275 0.44 8.71 -7.01
CA LEU A 275 -0.94 8.67 -6.56
C LEU A 275 -1.15 9.55 -5.33
N TYR A 276 -0.25 9.48 -4.35
CA TYR A 276 -0.33 10.34 -3.17
C TYR A 276 -0.22 11.81 -3.53
N SER A 277 0.69 12.17 -4.45
CA SER A 277 0.81 13.55 -4.96
C SER A 277 -0.48 14.04 -5.62
N ASP A 278 -1.14 13.20 -6.41
CA ASP A 278 -2.37 13.56 -7.11
C ASP A 278 -3.55 13.74 -6.14
N ILE A 279 -3.67 12.85 -5.15
CA ILE A 279 -4.68 12.97 -4.08
C ILE A 279 -4.47 14.27 -3.29
N VAL A 280 -3.23 14.55 -2.85
CA VAL A 280 -2.92 15.77 -2.08
C VAL A 280 -3.22 17.03 -2.89
N LYS A 281 -2.83 17.09 -4.16
CA LYS A 281 -3.17 18.20 -5.07
C LYS A 281 -4.68 18.38 -5.20
N THR A 282 -5.42 17.29 -5.33
CA THR A 282 -6.89 17.32 -5.42
C THR A 282 -7.54 17.92 -4.16
N VAL A 283 -6.98 17.61 -2.98
CA VAL A 283 -7.44 18.22 -1.71
C VAL A 283 -7.05 19.69 -1.64
N GLN A 284 -5.83 20.07 -2.03
CA GLN A 284 -5.35 21.46 -2.08
C GLN A 284 -6.22 22.33 -2.99
N ASP A 285 -6.68 21.76 -4.10
CA ASP A 285 -7.58 22.44 -5.04
C ASP A 285 -9.04 22.53 -4.54
N GLY A 286 -9.40 21.82 -3.46
CA GLY A 286 -10.74 21.78 -2.88
C GLY A 286 -11.71 20.88 -3.66
N ASP A 287 -11.20 19.99 -4.50
CA ASP A 287 -11.99 19.18 -5.44
C ASP A 287 -12.19 17.72 -4.95
N PHE A 288 -11.75 17.38 -3.73
CA PHE A 288 -11.78 15.99 -3.23
C PHE A 288 -13.17 15.35 -3.29
N VAL A 289 -14.20 16.05 -2.85
CA VAL A 289 -15.59 15.52 -2.79
C VAL A 289 -16.12 15.14 -4.18
N ASP A 290 -15.75 15.90 -5.21
CA ASP A 290 -16.19 15.69 -6.58
C ASP A 290 -15.18 14.84 -7.41
N SER A 291 -14.12 14.37 -6.78
CA SER A 291 -13.05 13.60 -7.41
C SER A 291 -13.31 12.09 -7.37
N PRO A 292 -12.60 11.30 -8.18
CA PRO A 292 -12.66 9.85 -8.08
C PRO A 292 -12.07 9.30 -6.78
N TYR A 293 -11.35 10.12 -6.00
CA TYR A 293 -10.75 9.72 -4.72
C TYR A 293 -11.73 9.74 -3.54
N ASN A 294 -12.88 10.42 -3.68
CA ASN A 294 -13.97 10.34 -2.71
C ASN A 294 -14.85 9.14 -3.08
N GLY A 295 -14.53 8.00 -2.54
CA GLY A 295 -15.12 6.71 -2.86
C GLY A 295 -14.07 5.61 -2.96
N ASP A 296 -14.42 4.49 -3.55
CA ASP A 296 -13.51 3.34 -3.70
C ASP A 296 -12.68 3.45 -4.97
N PHE A 297 -11.59 4.22 -4.94
CA PHE A 297 -10.70 4.41 -6.08
C PHE A 297 -9.81 3.19 -6.30
N ARG A 298 -9.86 2.63 -7.51
CA ARG A 298 -9.11 1.44 -7.88
C ARG A 298 -8.39 1.62 -9.20
N VAL A 299 -7.13 1.20 -9.23
CA VAL A 299 -6.27 1.24 -10.41
C VAL A 299 -5.74 -0.15 -10.72
N GLY A 300 -5.61 -0.46 -12.00
CA GLY A 300 -5.09 -1.72 -12.49
C GLY A 300 -4.21 -1.53 -13.72
N LEU A 301 -3.70 -2.60 -14.28
CA LEU A 301 -2.85 -2.55 -15.48
C LEU A 301 -3.55 -1.91 -16.68
N GLN A 302 -4.89 -1.97 -16.73
CA GLN A 302 -5.71 -1.37 -17.79
C GLN A 302 -5.66 0.16 -17.80
N THR A 303 -5.55 0.79 -16.65
CA THR A 303 -5.59 2.25 -16.54
C THR A 303 -4.26 2.89 -16.94
N GLY A 304 -3.19 2.12 -16.98
CA GLY A 304 -1.83 2.62 -17.26
C GLY A 304 -1.19 3.39 -16.11
N ASP A 305 -1.97 3.66 -15.04
CA ASP A 305 -1.56 4.40 -13.85
C ASP A 305 -1.48 3.49 -12.63
N ASN A 306 -1.33 2.18 -12.86
CA ASN A 306 -1.20 1.22 -11.77
C ASN A 306 0.05 1.56 -10.94
N PRO A 307 -0.11 1.85 -9.64
CA PRO A 307 1.04 2.06 -8.75
C PRO A 307 1.85 0.77 -8.53
N PHE A 308 1.38 -0.35 -9.08
CA PHE A 308 2.01 -1.64 -8.92
C PHE A 308 3.02 -1.89 -10.04
N VAL A 309 4.27 -2.14 -9.67
CA VAL A 309 5.39 -2.34 -10.59
C VAL A 309 5.92 -3.76 -10.43
N GLN A 310 6.27 -4.40 -11.55
CA GLN A 310 6.96 -5.68 -11.52
C GLN A 310 8.40 -5.46 -11.06
N SER A 311 8.80 -6.15 -9.99
CA SER A 311 10.19 -6.13 -9.51
C SER A 311 11.14 -6.79 -10.53
N PRO A 312 12.45 -6.50 -10.46
CA PRO A 312 13.42 -7.12 -11.35
C PRO A 312 13.35 -8.65 -11.35
N TYR A 313 13.60 -9.24 -12.50
CA TYR A 313 13.70 -10.69 -12.62
C TYR A 313 15.06 -11.21 -12.15
N GLY A 314 15.05 -12.33 -11.43
CA GLY A 314 16.27 -13.06 -11.08
C GLY A 314 16.88 -13.77 -12.29
N ASP A 315 18.17 -14.14 -12.16
CA ASP A 315 18.96 -14.76 -13.23
C ASP A 315 18.40 -16.10 -13.74
N MET A 316 17.53 -16.78 -12.95
CA MET A 316 16.89 -18.04 -13.34
C MET A 316 15.69 -17.83 -14.27
N VAL A 317 15.11 -16.64 -14.34
CA VAL A 317 13.96 -16.36 -15.20
C VAL A 317 14.40 -16.19 -16.63
N SER A 318 13.97 -17.10 -17.50
CA SER A 318 14.38 -17.11 -18.90
C SER A 318 13.70 -16.00 -19.73
N GLU A 319 14.28 -15.63 -20.86
CA GLU A 319 13.65 -14.72 -21.83
C GLU A 319 12.30 -15.27 -22.34
N ASP A 320 12.16 -16.60 -22.46
CA ASP A 320 10.91 -17.25 -22.87
C ASP A 320 9.84 -17.08 -21.77
N THR A 321 10.21 -17.20 -20.49
CA THR A 321 9.32 -16.94 -19.35
C THR A 321 8.86 -15.48 -19.32
N ILE A 322 9.78 -14.54 -19.51
CA ILE A 322 9.48 -13.11 -19.58
C ILE A 322 8.49 -12.83 -20.71
N ALA A 323 8.63 -13.48 -21.86
CA ALA A 323 7.69 -13.31 -22.97
C ALA A 323 6.28 -13.80 -22.64
N LEU A 324 6.13 -14.93 -21.88
CA LEU A 324 4.84 -15.40 -21.37
C LEU A 324 4.20 -14.41 -20.38
N ILE A 325 5.02 -13.82 -19.52
CA ILE A 325 4.57 -12.78 -18.57
C ILE A 325 4.09 -11.55 -19.31
N ASP A 326 4.85 -11.08 -20.31
CA ASP A 326 4.48 -9.92 -21.12
C ASP A 326 3.18 -10.15 -21.92
N GLU A 327 2.96 -11.37 -22.44
CA GLU A 327 1.70 -11.76 -23.09
C GLU A 327 0.52 -11.69 -22.11
N ALA A 328 0.67 -12.26 -20.92
CA ALA A 328 -0.36 -12.21 -19.88
C ALA A 328 -0.62 -10.77 -19.41
N LYS A 329 0.44 -9.98 -19.21
CA LYS A 329 0.33 -8.57 -18.85
C LYS A 329 -0.44 -7.78 -19.91
N GLN A 330 -0.13 -7.99 -21.21
CA GLN A 330 -0.85 -7.33 -22.29
C GLN A 330 -2.32 -7.73 -22.30
N ARG A 331 -2.65 -9.00 -22.03
CA ARG A 331 -4.03 -9.47 -21.90
C ARG A 331 -4.78 -8.70 -20.81
N PHE A 332 -4.16 -8.44 -19.65
CA PHE A 332 -4.78 -7.65 -18.58
C PHE A 332 -4.96 -6.19 -18.97
N ILE A 333 -3.97 -5.59 -19.65
CA ILE A 333 -4.07 -4.23 -20.20
C ILE A 333 -5.26 -4.13 -21.19
N ASP A 334 -5.51 -5.18 -21.97
CA ASP A 334 -6.60 -5.25 -22.95
C ASP A 334 -7.97 -5.58 -22.31
N GLY A 335 -8.04 -5.71 -20.99
CA GLY A 335 -9.28 -5.93 -20.23
C GLY A 335 -9.55 -7.36 -19.79
N GLY A 336 -8.55 -8.24 -19.89
CA GLY A 336 -8.62 -9.58 -19.32
C GLY A 336 -8.47 -9.60 -17.80
N SER A 337 -8.66 -10.78 -17.21
CA SER A 337 -8.57 -10.99 -15.77
C SER A 337 -7.72 -12.24 -15.45
N PRO A 338 -7.02 -12.28 -14.29
CA PRO A 338 -6.46 -13.52 -13.75
C PRO A 338 -7.46 -14.65 -13.57
N PHE A 339 -8.74 -14.31 -13.41
CA PHE A 339 -9.83 -15.23 -13.15
C PHE A 339 -10.67 -15.58 -14.40
N GLU A 340 -10.07 -15.46 -15.58
CA GLU A 340 -10.71 -15.86 -16.84
C GLU A 340 -10.78 -17.38 -17.01
N GLY A 341 -11.80 -17.84 -17.74
CA GLY A 341 -12.04 -19.24 -18.03
C GLY A 341 -12.79 -19.93 -16.90
N VAL A 342 -12.78 -21.27 -16.91
CA VAL A 342 -13.44 -22.06 -15.87
C VAL A 342 -12.57 -22.06 -14.61
N VAL A 343 -12.98 -21.34 -13.59
CA VAL A 343 -12.32 -21.35 -12.28
C VAL A 343 -13.10 -22.24 -11.32
N LYS A 344 -12.42 -23.16 -10.66
CA LYS A 344 -12.98 -24.05 -9.65
C LYS A 344 -12.39 -23.77 -8.29
N ASN A 345 -13.20 -23.99 -7.25
CA ASN A 345 -12.71 -24.00 -5.87
C ASN A 345 -11.99 -25.31 -5.52
N GLN A 346 -11.46 -25.41 -4.29
CA GLN A 346 -10.77 -26.62 -3.78
C GLN A 346 -11.62 -27.89 -3.83
N ASP A 347 -12.95 -27.79 -3.77
CA ASP A 347 -13.88 -28.91 -3.81
C ASP A 347 -14.22 -29.34 -5.25
N GLY A 348 -13.67 -28.64 -6.26
CA GLY A 348 -13.91 -28.88 -7.68
C GLY A 348 -15.21 -28.28 -8.19
N GLU A 349 -15.88 -27.46 -7.42
CA GLU A 349 -17.08 -26.72 -7.83
C GLU A 349 -16.69 -25.53 -8.69
N ILE A 350 -17.42 -25.29 -9.78
CA ILE A 350 -17.20 -24.13 -10.65
C ILE A 350 -17.69 -22.89 -9.92
N VAL A 351 -16.80 -21.91 -9.76
CA VAL A 351 -17.09 -20.58 -9.18
C VAL A 351 -17.18 -19.50 -10.24
N TYR A 352 -16.44 -19.62 -11.35
CA TYR A 352 -16.60 -18.81 -12.55
C TYR A 352 -16.65 -19.71 -13.77
N ASP A 353 -17.67 -19.53 -14.62
CA ASP A 353 -17.83 -20.24 -15.89
C ASP A 353 -16.98 -19.62 -17.00
N GLU A 354 -16.79 -20.33 -18.09
CA GLU A 354 -16.07 -19.83 -19.26
C GLU A 354 -16.74 -18.56 -19.81
N GLY A 355 -15.97 -17.47 -19.87
CA GLY A 355 -16.44 -16.14 -20.32
C GLY A 355 -17.03 -15.28 -19.20
N GLU A 356 -17.06 -15.77 -17.97
CA GLU A 356 -17.31 -14.93 -16.78
C GLU A 356 -16.00 -14.31 -16.29
N GLN A 357 -16.08 -13.05 -15.88
CA GLN A 357 -15.01 -12.35 -15.20
C GLN A 357 -15.61 -11.67 -13.98
N PRO A 358 -15.08 -11.93 -12.75
CA PRO A 358 -15.55 -11.21 -11.59
C PRO A 358 -15.22 -9.72 -11.71
N THR A 359 -16.14 -8.90 -11.25
CA THR A 359 -15.88 -7.48 -11.01
C THR A 359 -14.89 -7.30 -9.86
N TYR A 360 -14.31 -6.11 -9.73
CA TYR A 360 -13.42 -5.81 -8.58
C TYR A 360 -14.14 -6.04 -7.25
N ASP A 361 -15.41 -5.60 -7.13
CA ASP A 361 -16.21 -5.77 -5.93
C ASP A 361 -16.47 -7.25 -5.58
N GLU A 362 -16.60 -8.12 -6.58
CA GLU A 362 -16.72 -9.56 -6.37
C GLU A 362 -15.38 -10.19 -5.93
N VAL A 363 -14.25 -9.70 -6.45
CA VAL A 363 -12.92 -10.13 -5.99
C VAL A 363 -12.66 -9.69 -4.55
N GLU A 364 -13.07 -8.48 -4.18
CA GLU A 364 -12.98 -7.97 -2.81
C GLU A 364 -13.95 -8.65 -1.81
N GLN A 365 -14.73 -9.61 -2.27
CA GLN A 365 -15.59 -10.48 -1.45
C GLN A 365 -15.21 -11.96 -1.56
N MET A 366 -14.06 -12.27 -2.15
CA MET A 366 -13.60 -13.63 -2.34
C MET A 366 -13.42 -14.36 -1.00
N ASP A 367 -14.00 -15.55 -0.88
CA ASP A 367 -14.03 -16.35 0.35
C ASP A 367 -13.64 -17.83 0.13
N PHE A 368 -13.00 -18.14 -1.01
CA PHE A 368 -12.60 -19.48 -1.39
C PHE A 368 -11.15 -19.54 -1.88
N PHE A 369 -10.57 -20.76 -1.86
CA PHE A 369 -9.35 -21.08 -2.60
C PHE A 369 -9.68 -21.82 -3.89
N VAL A 370 -8.87 -21.58 -4.94
CA VAL A 370 -9.00 -22.31 -6.21
C VAL A 370 -8.45 -23.76 -6.13
N GLU A 371 -8.84 -24.59 -7.09
CA GLU A 371 -8.29 -25.94 -7.27
C GLU A 371 -6.76 -25.88 -7.39
N GLY A 372 -6.05 -26.75 -6.65
CA GLY A 372 -4.59 -26.77 -6.56
C GLY A 372 -4.01 -26.05 -5.34
N VAL A 373 -4.80 -25.27 -4.61
CA VAL A 373 -4.41 -24.71 -3.31
C VAL A 373 -4.68 -25.74 -2.21
N THR A 374 -3.71 -25.95 -1.32
CA THR A 374 -3.83 -26.78 -0.12
C THR A 374 -3.75 -25.91 1.12
N GLY A 375 -4.78 -25.98 1.96
CA GLY A 375 -4.91 -25.18 3.18
C GLY A 375 -6.38 -25.02 3.58
N THR A 376 -6.62 -24.31 4.68
CA THR A 376 -7.98 -24.01 5.15
C THR A 376 -8.10 -22.51 5.33
N ILE A 377 -9.19 -21.94 4.88
CA ILE A 377 -9.61 -20.60 5.27
C ILE A 377 -10.08 -20.71 6.72
N GLY A 378 -9.37 -20.04 7.65
CA GLY A 378 -9.50 -20.19 9.10
C GLY A 378 -10.87 -19.77 9.64
#